data_47ceed1476356dd89dfc81cd74b042e6
#
_entry.id   47ceed1476356dd89dfc81cd74b042e6
#
_cell.length_a   1.000
_cell.length_b   1.000
_cell.length_c   1.000
_cell.angle_alpha   90.00
_cell.angle_beta   90.00
_cell.angle_gamma   90.00
#
_symmetry.space_group_name_H-M   'P 1'
#
loop_
_entity.id
_entity.type
_entity.pdbx_description
1 polymer ?
#
loop_
_entity_poly.entity_id
_entity_poly.type
_entity_poly.pdbx_seq_one_letter_code
_entity_poly.pdbx_strand_id
1 'polypeptide(L)'
;EIFYQIFGAQDWAYYLLSQICVIISFFVVFKFAEDFFENKVFCLLSVLLLEGIYFYNFTTPEFNVNVCLMPFWALTVLYLWKGFKDNKIIDWLLVGLFAGFGFLSKYLFIYLGLTMDIFLIYMIYKKKIDFKCLVSLIPFLIVLLPHLIWLTENNYVTITYGLDRTGTGDQNFLDHIIHPLIFLGKQIGILIPFFLMFLFLNSKLKTKFNFSDNKLLFL
;
A
#
# COMPACT_ATOMS: atom_id res chain seq x y z
N GLU A 1 -9.75 1.67 19.31
CA GLU A 1 -9.85 1.73 20.78
C GLU A 1 -9.42 3.10 21.31
N ILE A 2 -8.20 3.59 21.06
CA ILE A 2 -7.68 4.90 21.55
C ILE A 2 -8.61 6.05 21.17
N PHE A 3 -9.06 6.12 19.92
CA PHE A 3 -10.02 7.13 19.44
C PHE A 3 -11.35 7.07 20.19
N TYR A 4 -11.86 5.86 20.42
CA TYR A 4 -13.05 5.64 21.20
C TYR A 4 -12.88 6.10 22.66
N GLN A 5 -11.75 5.81 23.30
CA GLN A 5 -11.46 6.24 24.67
C GLN A 5 -11.39 7.78 24.82
N ILE A 6 -10.91 8.48 23.77
CA ILE A 6 -10.78 9.95 23.78
C ILE A 6 -12.11 10.64 23.45
N PHE A 7 -12.81 10.17 22.41
CA PHE A 7 -13.96 10.86 21.82
C PHE A 7 -15.30 10.18 22.08
N GLY A 8 -15.29 8.95 22.64
CA GLY A 8 -16.49 8.13 22.82
C GLY A 8 -17.05 7.60 21.49
N ALA A 9 -18.30 7.12 21.52
CA ALA A 9 -19.01 6.58 20.36
C ALA A 9 -19.60 7.72 19.50
N GLN A 10 -18.74 8.57 18.94
CA GLN A 10 -19.14 9.69 18.10
C GLN A 10 -18.82 9.42 16.64
N ASP A 11 -19.79 9.48 15.74
CA ASP A 11 -19.62 9.21 14.31
C ASP A 11 -18.57 10.11 13.67
N TRP A 12 -18.56 11.41 14.03
CA TRP A 12 -17.57 12.34 13.49
C TRP A 12 -16.11 11.96 13.81
N ALA A 13 -15.88 11.29 14.94
CA ALA A 13 -14.53 10.86 15.33
C ALA A 13 -14.02 9.75 14.41
N TYR A 14 -14.89 8.83 13.99
CA TYR A 14 -14.54 7.79 13.03
C TYR A 14 -14.30 8.35 11.62
N TYR A 15 -15.12 9.31 11.19
CA TYR A 15 -14.87 10.05 9.94
C TYR A 15 -13.54 10.81 10.00
N LEU A 16 -13.25 11.47 11.13
CA LEU A 16 -11.96 12.15 11.30
C LEU A 16 -10.78 11.18 11.21
N LEU A 17 -10.86 10.01 11.88
CA LEU A 17 -9.83 9.00 11.83
C LEU A 17 -9.59 8.50 10.39
N SER A 18 -10.68 8.30 9.64
CA SER A 18 -10.59 7.94 8.24
C SER A 18 -9.86 9.00 7.42
N GLN A 19 -10.24 10.27 7.56
CA GLN A 19 -9.60 11.37 6.84
C GLN A 19 -8.13 11.56 7.22
N ILE A 20 -7.75 11.32 8.48
CA ILE A 20 -6.35 11.32 8.90
C ILE A 20 -5.55 10.26 8.11
N CYS A 21 -6.08 9.04 7.94
CA CYS A 21 -5.41 8.01 7.16
C CYS A 21 -5.23 8.42 5.69
N VAL A 22 -6.23 9.04 5.08
CA VAL A 22 -6.17 9.54 3.69
C VAL A 22 -5.12 10.65 3.57
N ILE A 23 -5.15 11.64 4.47
CA ILE A 23 -4.22 12.78 4.47
C ILE A 23 -2.77 12.28 4.63
N ILE A 24 -2.53 11.33 5.56
CA ILE A 24 -1.20 10.73 5.72
C ILE A 24 -0.77 10.06 4.41
N SER A 25 -1.65 9.30 3.78
CA SER A 25 -1.34 8.61 2.51
C SER A 25 -0.97 9.60 1.41
N PHE A 26 -1.73 10.69 1.26
CA PHE A 26 -1.47 11.74 0.28
C PHE A 26 -0.15 12.48 0.54
N PHE A 27 0.10 12.79 1.82
CA PHE A 27 1.38 13.39 2.21
C PHE A 27 2.57 12.50 1.89
N VAL A 28 2.45 11.19 2.16
CA VAL A 28 3.50 10.20 1.87
C VAL A 28 3.73 10.07 0.35
N VAL A 29 2.67 10.04 -0.45
CA VAL A 29 2.78 10.02 -1.92
C VAL A 29 3.43 11.29 -2.44
N PHE A 30 3.08 12.47 -1.88
CA PHE A 30 3.76 13.72 -2.21
C PHE A 30 5.25 13.64 -1.93
N LYS A 31 5.64 13.13 -0.74
CA LYS A 31 7.04 12.95 -0.34
C LYS A 31 7.79 11.95 -1.22
N PHE A 32 7.14 10.89 -1.65
CA PHE A 32 7.70 9.95 -2.60
C PHE A 32 7.92 10.61 -3.97
N ALA A 33 6.96 11.37 -4.45
CA ALA A 33 7.04 12.08 -5.73
C ALA A 33 8.17 13.12 -5.78
N GLU A 34 8.53 13.76 -4.64
CA GLU A 34 9.65 14.71 -4.57
C GLU A 34 11.01 14.09 -5.00
N ASP A 35 11.18 12.80 -4.87
CA ASP A 35 12.39 12.12 -5.34
C ASP A 35 12.41 11.89 -6.86
N PHE A 36 11.26 11.98 -7.52
CA PHE A 36 11.11 11.73 -8.96
C PHE A 36 10.94 13.03 -9.76
N PHE A 37 10.35 14.06 -9.16
CA PHE A 37 10.07 15.33 -9.82
C PHE A 37 10.77 16.48 -9.11
N GLU A 38 11.48 17.32 -9.87
CA GLU A 38 12.10 18.54 -9.35
C GLU A 38 11.06 19.63 -9.04
N ASN A 39 10.02 19.72 -9.87
CA ASN A 39 8.96 20.69 -9.70
C ASN A 39 7.86 20.16 -8.78
N LYS A 40 7.64 20.85 -7.66
CA LYS A 40 6.61 20.50 -6.66
C LYS A 40 5.18 20.49 -7.20
N VAL A 41 4.92 21.20 -8.31
CA VAL A 41 3.62 21.15 -8.98
C VAL A 41 3.34 19.72 -9.48
N PHE A 42 4.34 19.02 -10.04
CA PHE A 42 4.16 17.62 -10.47
C PHE A 42 3.96 16.67 -9.30
N CYS A 43 4.62 16.93 -8.16
CA CYS A 43 4.38 16.17 -6.94
C CYS A 43 2.92 16.36 -6.47
N LEU A 44 2.40 17.57 -6.50
CA LEU A 44 1.00 17.85 -6.18
C LEU A 44 0.04 17.20 -7.18
N LEU A 45 0.34 17.26 -8.48
CA LEU A 45 -0.48 16.61 -9.52
C LEU A 45 -0.51 15.08 -9.34
N SER A 46 0.59 14.48 -8.89
CA SER A 46 0.62 13.04 -8.57
C SER A 46 -0.35 12.68 -7.44
N VAL A 47 -0.47 13.54 -6.43
CA VAL A 47 -1.46 13.35 -5.35
C VAL A 47 -2.88 13.58 -5.86
N LEU A 48 -3.10 14.63 -6.66
CA LEU A 48 -4.43 14.91 -7.22
C LEU A 48 -4.94 13.79 -8.13
N LEU A 49 -4.04 13.09 -8.83
CA LEU A 49 -4.42 11.92 -9.63
C LEU A 49 -5.03 10.78 -8.79
N LEU A 50 -4.69 10.68 -7.50
CA LEU A 50 -5.29 9.69 -6.60
C LEU A 50 -6.78 9.94 -6.39
N GLU A 51 -7.24 11.21 -6.45
CA GLU A 51 -8.66 11.56 -6.39
C GLU A 51 -9.46 10.96 -7.56
N GLY A 52 -8.81 10.66 -8.67
CA GLY A 52 -9.41 9.92 -9.79
C GLY A 52 -9.63 8.43 -9.53
N ILE A 53 -9.17 7.92 -8.40
CA ILE A 53 -9.31 6.52 -8.03
C ILE A 53 -10.41 6.39 -6.96
N TYR A 54 -11.44 5.62 -7.26
CA TYR A 54 -12.62 5.39 -6.41
C TYR A 54 -12.27 5.09 -4.94
N PHE A 55 -11.21 4.33 -4.71
CA PHE A 55 -10.81 3.92 -3.35
C PHE A 55 -10.18 5.03 -2.50
N TYR A 56 -9.82 6.18 -3.07
CA TYR A 56 -9.25 7.30 -2.34
C TYR A 56 -10.26 8.40 -2.03
N ASN A 57 -11.47 8.34 -2.59
CA ASN A 57 -12.51 9.34 -2.32
C ASN A 57 -13.85 8.71 -1.88
N PHE A 58 -14.51 7.90 -2.69
CA PHE A 58 -15.87 7.40 -2.41
C PHE A 58 -15.95 6.41 -1.25
N THR A 59 -14.90 5.62 -1.01
CA THR A 59 -14.90 4.59 0.04
C THR A 59 -14.22 5.04 1.34
N THR A 60 -13.72 6.26 1.39
CA THR A 60 -12.97 6.80 2.53
C THR A 60 -13.78 7.58 3.58
N PRO A 61 -15.07 7.94 3.41
CA PRO A 61 -15.79 8.57 4.49
C PRO A 61 -15.85 7.72 5.77
N GLU A 62 -16.07 6.41 5.62
CA GLU A 62 -16.16 5.49 6.75
C GLU A 62 -14.81 4.83 7.05
N PHE A 63 -14.39 4.84 8.32
CA PHE A 63 -13.20 4.14 8.76
C PHE A 63 -13.38 2.63 8.66
N ASN A 64 -12.54 1.99 7.86
CA ASN A 64 -12.51 0.55 7.67
C ASN A 64 -11.09 0.04 7.44
N VAL A 65 -10.93 -1.28 7.38
CA VAL A 65 -9.61 -1.93 7.22
C VAL A 65 -8.86 -1.52 5.95
N ASN A 66 -9.57 -1.15 4.86
CA ASN A 66 -8.92 -0.70 3.64
C ASN A 66 -8.32 0.71 3.82
N VAL A 67 -9.08 1.60 4.47
CA VAL A 67 -8.63 2.97 4.78
C VAL A 67 -7.45 2.92 5.77
N CYS A 68 -7.53 2.06 6.79
CA CYS A 68 -6.43 1.85 7.73
C CYS A 68 -5.16 1.35 7.05
N LEU A 69 -5.29 0.52 6.02
CA LEU A 69 -4.17 -0.04 5.25
C LEU A 69 -3.42 1.02 4.42
N MET A 70 -4.12 2.02 3.88
CA MET A 70 -3.57 2.99 2.92
C MET A 70 -2.28 3.68 3.39
N PRO A 71 -2.21 4.30 4.59
CA PRO A 71 -1.00 4.97 5.05
C PRO A 71 0.17 3.99 5.23
N PHE A 72 -0.08 2.78 5.72
CA PHE A 72 0.98 1.79 5.92
C PHE A 72 1.52 1.25 4.60
N TRP A 73 0.66 1.07 3.60
CA TRP A 73 1.07 0.72 2.24
C TRP A 73 1.98 1.80 1.65
N ALA A 74 1.55 3.05 1.70
CA ALA A 74 2.31 4.18 1.18
C ALA A 74 3.65 4.37 1.91
N LEU A 75 3.66 4.30 3.25
CA LEU A 75 4.87 4.41 4.07
C LEU A 75 5.85 3.28 3.79
N THR A 76 5.36 2.05 3.65
CA THR A 76 6.22 0.91 3.33
C THR A 76 6.94 1.13 2.00
N VAL A 77 6.22 1.55 0.96
CA VAL A 77 6.82 1.82 -0.36
C VAL A 77 7.80 3.00 -0.30
N LEU A 78 7.47 4.08 0.41
CA LEU A 78 8.37 5.23 0.59
C LEU A 78 9.68 4.83 1.26
N TYR A 79 9.61 4.07 2.36
CA TYR A 79 10.82 3.67 3.09
C TYR A 79 11.58 2.56 2.38
N LEU A 80 10.92 1.70 1.61
CA LEU A 80 11.59 0.75 0.71
C LEU A 80 12.43 1.51 -0.33
N TRP A 81 11.85 2.55 -0.94
CA TRP A 81 12.59 3.42 -1.86
C TRP A 81 13.78 4.10 -1.18
N LYS A 82 13.60 4.68 0.01
CA LYS A 82 14.68 5.32 0.79
C LYS A 82 15.77 4.31 1.16
N GLY A 83 15.39 3.13 1.63
CA GLY A 83 16.33 2.05 1.94
C GLY A 83 17.13 1.64 0.71
N PHE A 84 16.48 1.51 -0.44
CA PHE A 84 17.14 1.21 -1.71
C PHE A 84 18.08 2.34 -2.18
N LYS A 85 17.65 3.61 -2.04
CA LYS A 85 18.39 4.78 -2.49
C LYS A 85 19.59 5.10 -1.58
N ASP A 86 19.35 5.17 -0.27
CA ASP A 86 20.29 5.70 0.72
C ASP A 86 20.98 4.60 1.54
N ASN A 87 20.47 3.38 1.51
CA ASN A 87 20.95 2.18 2.24
C ASN A 87 21.16 2.41 3.75
N LYS A 88 20.30 3.24 4.38
CA LYS A 88 20.34 3.52 5.82
C LYS A 88 19.57 2.46 6.59
N ILE A 89 20.15 1.99 7.70
CA ILE A 89 19.52 0.98 8.58
C ILE A 89 18.15 1.44 9.07
N ILE A 90 18.01 2.73 9.40
CA ILE A 90 16.75 3.28 9.90
C ILE A 90 15.63 3.15 8.88
N ASP A 91 15.91 3.35 7.59
CA ASP A 91 14.91 3.22 6.54
C ASP A 91 14.44 1.76 6.43
N TRP A 92 15.35 0.79 6.53
CA TRP A 92 15.02 -0.62 6.56
C TRP A 92 14.20 -1.03 7.79
N LEU A 93 14.54 -0.49 8.98
CA LEU A 93 13.73 -0.71 10.19
C LEU A 93 12.30 -0.18 10.00
N LEU A 94 12.15 1.01 9.39
CA LEU A 94 10.84 1.61 9.12
C LEU A 94 10.05 0.82 8.06
N VAL A 95 10.71 0.24 7.05
CA VAL A 95 10.06 -0.72 6.13
C VAL A 95 9.38 -1.84 6.91
N GLY A 96 10.12 -2.51 7.78
CA GLY A 96 9.58 -3.64 8.55
C GLY A 96 8.46 -3.23 9.50
N LEU A 97 8.62 -2.09 10.18
CA LEU A 97 7.61 -1.54 11.09
C LEU A 97 6.28 -1.28 10.37
N PHE A 98 6.33 -0.53 9.26
CA PHE A 98 5.12 -0.20 8.52
C PHE A 98 4.54 -1.40 7.77
N ALA A 99 5.37 -2.31 7.27
CA ALA A 99 4.91 -3.58 6.71
C ALA A 99 4.16 -4.43 7.75
N GLY A 100 4.64 -4.49 9.00
CA GLY A 100 3.98 -5.17 10.09
C GLY A 100 2.60 -4.58 10.38
N PHE A 101 2.48 -3.26 10.52
CA PHE A 101 1.19 -2.60 10.70
C PHE A 101 0.27 -2.74 9.49
N GLY A 102 0.82 -2.71 8.28
CA GLY A 102 0.07 -2.96 7.06
C GLY A 102 -0.54 -4.37 7.05
N PHE A 103 0.24 -5.38 7.41
CA PHE A 103 -0.22 -6.76 7.50
C PHE A 103 -1.30 -6.94 8.58
N LEU A 104 -1.15 -6.32 9.75
CA LEU A 104 -2.16 -6.33 10.81
C LEU A 104 -3.44 -5.60 10.41
N SER A 105 -3.34 -4.56 9.56
CA SER A 105 -4.52 -3.85 9.06
C SER A 105 -5.35 -4.74 8.13
N LYS A 106 -4.69 -5.48 7.24
CA LYS A 106 -5.35 -6.41 6.31
C LYS A 106 -4.36 -7.41 5.73
N TYR A 107 -4.69 -8.69 5.75
CA TYR A 107 -3.84 -9.75 5.19
C TYR A 107 -3.55 -9.60 3.68
N LEU A 108 -4.39 -8.87 2.95
CA LEU A 108 -4.11 -8.53 1.55
C LEU A 108 -2.80 -7.75 1.35
N PHE A 109 -2.21 -7.19 2.42
CA PHE A 109 -0.86 -6.61 2.39
C PHE A 109 0.19 -7.62 1.93
N ILE A 110 -0.09 -8.93 2.04
CA ILE A 110 0.81 -10.00 1.57
C ILE A 110 1.20 -9.83 0.11
N TYR A 111 0.34 -9.26 -0.75
CA TYR A 111 0.67 -9.02 -2.16
C TYR A 111 1.80 -8.00 -2.33
N LEU A 112 1.78 -6.92 -1.52
CA LEU A 112 2.89 -5.97 -1.49
C LEU A 112 4.13 -6.64 -0.89
N GLY A 113 3.98 -7.39 0.22
CA GLY A 113 5.08 -8.12 0.86
C GLY A 113 5.81 -9.03 -0.12
N LEU A 114 5.10 -9.90 -0.82
CA LEU A 114 5.68 -10.79 -1.82
C LEU A 114 6.38 -10.04 -2.96
N THR A 115 5.78 -8.94 -3.44
CA THR A 115 6.40 -8.11 -4.49
C THR A 115 7.70 -7.49 -3.99
N MET A 116 7.71 -6.99 -2.74
CA MET A 116 8.90 -6.44 -2.10
C MET A 116 9.98 -7.49 -1.92
N ASP A 117 9.64 -8.69 -1.48
CA ASP A 117 10.60 -9.78 -1.28
C ASP A 117 11.25 -10.18 -2.60
N ILE A 118 10.47 -10.32 -3.68
CA ILE A 118 10.99 -10.60 -5.03
C ILE A 118 11.92 -9.47 -5.48
N PHE A 119 11.53 -8.21 -5.28
CA PHE A 119 12.37 -7.05 -5.60
C PHE A 119 13.68 -7.07 -4.80
N LEU A 120 13.63 -7.29 -3.49
CA LEU A 120 14.81 -7.33 -2.62
C LEU A 120 15.77 -8.47 -3.00
N ILE A 121 15.24 -9.68 -3.25
CA ILE A 121 16.04 -10.84 -3.72
C ILE A 121 16.73 -10.50 -5.04
N TYR A 122 15.99 -9.92 -5.99
CA TYR A 122 16.56 -9.51 -7.27
C TYR A 122 17.68 -8.47 -7.10
N MET A 123 17.48 -7.45 -6.23
CA MET A 123 18.45 -6.40 -5.98
C MET A 123 19.70 -6.91 -5.25
N ILE A 124 19.55 -7.86 -4.32
CA ILE A 124 20.68 -8.56 -3.68
C ILE A 124 21.46 -9.37 -4.74
N TYR A 125 20.75 -10.12 -5.57
CA TYR A 125 21.37 -10.89 -6.66
C TYR A 125 22.18 -10.00 -7.63
N LYS A 126 21.65 -8.82 -7.96
CA LYS A 126 22.33 -7.80 -8.78
C LYS A 126 23.41 -7.03 -8.01
N LYS A 127 23.65 -7.33 -6.73
CA LYS A 127 24.60 -6.63 -5.85
C LYS A 127 24.36 -5.11 -5.77
N LYS A 128 23.10 -4.68 -5.90
CA LYS A 128 22.70 -3.26 -5.80
C LYS A 128 22.36 -2.85 -4.37
N ILE A 129 22.01 -3.80 -3.52
CA ILE A 129 21.79 -3.60 -2.07
C ILE A 129 22.51 -4.68 -1.27
N ASP A 130 22.84 -4.34 -0.03
CA ASP A 130 23.46 -5.25 0.93
C ASP A 130 22.37 -6.03 1.71
N PHE A 131 22.82 -7.05 2.46
CA PHE A 131 21.96 -7.80 3.39
C PHE A 131 21.39 -6.95 4.54
N LYS A 132 21.73 -5.66 4.65
CA LYS A 132 21.13 -4.74 5.60
C LYS A 132 19.62 -4.66 5.49
N CYS A 133 19.05 -4.88 4.31
CA CYS A 133 17.59 -4.94 4.12
C CYS A 133 16.91 -5.99 5.01
N LEU A 134 17.61 -7.08 5.38
CA LEU A 134 17.07 -8.11 6.28
C LEU A 134 16.79 -7.60 7.70
N VAL A 135 17.38 -6.46 8.09
CA VAL A 135 17.08 -5.82 9.37
C VAL A 135 15.60 -5.43 9.48
N SER A 136 14.91 -5.22 8.36
CA SER A 136 13.45 -4.97 8.31
C SER A 136 12.62 -6.11 8.93
N LEU A 137 13.12 -7.34 8.90
CA LEU A 137 12.41 -8.49 9.49
C LEU A 137 12.28 -8.36 11.02
N ILE A 138 13.18 -7.66 11.69
CA ILE A 138 13.15 -7.52 13.15
C ILE A 138 11.88 -6.78 13.61
N PRO A 139 11.64 -5.50 13.22
CA PRO A 139 10.43 -4.80 13.62
C PRO A 139 9.16 -5.43 13.01
N PHE A 140 9.24 -6.01 11.83
CA PHE A 140 8.11 -6.73 11.23
C PHE A 140 7.65 -7.88 12.13
N LEU A 141 8.57 -8.75 12.55
CA LEU A 141 8.25 -9.88 13.42
C LEU A 141 7.82 -9.42 14.82
N ILE A 142 8.45 -8.38 15.39
CA ILE A 142 8.04 -7.82 16.69
C ILE A 142 6.58 -7.34 16.65
N VAL A 143 6.18 -6.65 15.59
CA VAL A 143 4.80 -6.16 15.41
C VAL A 143 3.82 -7.31 15.21
N LEU A 144 4.20 -8.35 14.47
CA LEU A 144 3.32 -9.49 14.19
C LEU A 144 3.24 -10.50 15.35
N LEU A 145 4.27 -10.60 16.17
CA LEU A 145 4.38 -11.64 17.20
C LEU A 145 3.14 -11.76 18.11
N PRO A 146 2.58 -10.65 18.67
CA PRO A 146 1.38 -10.75 19.49
C PRO A 146 0.19 -11.34 18.74
N HIS A 147 0.04 -10.98 17.48
CA HIS A 147 -1.03 -11.49 16.63
C HIS A 147 -0.83 -12.97 16.27
N LEU A 148 0.40 -13.39 16.01
CA LEU A 148 0.71 -14.79 15.73
C LEU A 148 0.42 -15.69 16.95
N ILE A 149 0.78 -15.21 18.16
CA ILE A 149 0.45 -15.92 19.42
C ILE A 149 -1.07 -16.02 19.55
N TRP A 150 -1.79 -14.92 19.40
CA TRP A 150 -3.24 -14.89 19.45
C TRP A 150 -3.89 -15.84 18.43
N LEU A 151 -3.37 -15.92 17.21
CA LEU A 151 -3.86 -16.83 16.16
C LEU A 151 -3.76 -18.28 16.56
N THR A 152 -2.63 -18.70 17.17
CA THR A 152 -2.45 -20.08 17.63
C THR A 152 -3.42 -20.44 18.76
N GLU A 153 -3.68 -19.50 19.67
CA GLU A 153 -4.62 -19.68 20.78
C GLU A 153 -6.09 -19.71 20.33
N ASN A 154 -6.42 -19.07 19.19
CA ASN A 154 -7.77 -18.95 18.66
C ASN A 154 -8.02 -19.79 17.40
N ASN A 155 -7.32 -20.92 17.24
CA ASN A 155 -7.53 -21.90 16.16
C ASN A 155 -7.51 -21.27 14.75
N TYR A 156 -6.67 -20.26 14.53
CA TYR A 156 -6.49 -19.58 13.24
C TYR A 156 -7.79 -19.01 12.64
N VAL A 157 -8.74 -18.59 13.49
CA VAL A 157 -10.11 -18.18 13.11
C VAL A 157 -10.16 -17.14 11.99
N THR A 158 -9.22 -16.19 11.95
CA THR A 158 -9.20 -15.15 10.89
C THR A 158 -8.75 -15.69 9.55
N ILE A 159 -7.89 -16.71 9.54
CA ILE A 159 -7.43 -17.39 8.32
C ILE A 159 -8.54 -18.28 7.79
N THR A 160 -9.15 -19.11 8.65
CA THR A 160 -10.27 -19.98 8.27
C THR A 160 -11.44 -19.18 7.73
N TYR A 161 -11.83 -18.09 8.42
CA TYR A 161 -12.86 -17.17 7.93
C TYR A 161 -12.50 -16.57 6.55
N GLY A 162 -11.25 -16.20 6.32
CA GLY A 162 -10.79 -15.69 5.03
C GLY A 162 -10.92 -16.74 3.92
N LEU A 163 -10.53 -17.98 4.19
CA LEU A 163 -10.64 -19.10 3.26
C LEU A 163 -12.11 -19.44 2.94
N ASP A 164 -12.95 -19.50 3.95
CA ASP A 164 -14.39 -19.79 3.79
C ASP A 164 -15.06 -18.71 2.94
N ARG A 165 -14.69 -17.45 3.15
CA ARG A 165 -15.24 -16.32 2.40
C ARG A 165 -14.79 -16.27 0.93
N THR A 166 -13.62 -16.79 0.60
CA THR A 166 -13.14 -16.85 -0.79
C THR A 166 -13.83 -17.95 -1.61
N GLY A 167 -14.66 -18.77 -0.97
CA GLY A 167 -15.56 -19.72 -1.60
C GLY A 167 -14.82 -20.85 -2.33
N THR A 168 -14.65 -21.97 -1.66
CA THR A 168 -14.27 -23.24 -2.31
C THR A 168 -15.54 -24.05 -2.70
N GLY A 169 -16.68 -23.37 -2.94
CA GLY A 169 -17.89 -24.02 -3.43
C GLY A 169 -17.69 -24.57 -4.84
N ASP A 170 -18.60 -25.44 -5.29
CA ASP A 170 -18.60 -26.06 -6.61
C ASP A 170 -18.44 -25.01 -7.72
N GLN A 171 -17.20 -24.81 -8.17
CA GLN A 171 -16.87 -23.87 -9.24
C GLN A 171 -16.76 -24.64 -10.56
N ASN A 172 -17.45 -24.15 -11.58
CA ASN A 172 -17.27 -24.64 -12.93
C ASN A 172 -15.91 -24.17 -13.48
N PHE A 173 -15.28 -24.96 -14.34
CA PHE A 173 -14.03 -24.57 -15.00
C PHE A 173 -14.10 -23.19 -15.67
N LEU A 174 -15.25 -22.82 -16.21
CA LEU A 174 -15.51 -21.52 -16.84
C LEU A 174 -15.39 -20.35 -15.84
N ASP A 175 -15.69 -20.57 -14.57
CA ASP A 175 -15.62 -19.53 -13.54
C ASP A 175 -14.19 -19.05 -13.30
N HIS A 176 -13.20 -19.93 -13.50
CA HIS A 176 -11.78 -19.58 -13.43
C HIS A 176 -11.32 -18.65 -14.54
N ILE A 177 -12.08 -18.51 -15.62
CA ILE A 177 -11.81 -17.58 -16.72
C ILE A 177 -12.70 -16.35 -16.60
N ILE A 178 -13.99 -16.55 -16.34
CA ILE A 178 -14.99 -15.48 -16.32
C ILE A 178 -14.73 -14.51 -15.15
N HIS A 179 -14.49 -15.02 -13.94
CA HIS A 179 -14.26 -14.15 -12.76
C HIS A 179 -13.04 -13.25 -12.90
N PRO A 180 -11.84 -13.72 -13.34
CA PRO A 180 -10.71 -12.85 -13.62
C PRO A 180 -11.00 -11.78 -14.69
N LEU A 181 -11.73 -12.12 -15.75
CA LEU A 181 -12.10 -11.16 -16.79
C LEU A 181 -13.06 -10.09 -16.27
N ILE A 182 -14.07 -10.48 -15.48
CA ILE A 182 -14.99 -9.54 -14.83
C ILE A 182 -14.21 -8.65 -13.86
N PHE A 183 -13.28 -9.22 -13.07
CA PHE A 183 -12.43 -8.46 -12.17
C PHE A 183 -11.59 -7.43 -12.94
N LEU A 184 -10.93 -7.85 -14.02
CA LEU A 184 -10.12 -6.96 -14.86
C LEU A 184 -10.97 -5.82 -15.43
N GLY A 185 -12.17 -6.14 -15.96
CA GLY A 185 -13.11 -5.14 -16.47
C GLY A 185 -13.53 -4.13 -15.41
N LYS A 186 -13.82 -4.58 -14.17
CA LYS A 186 -14.12 -3.69 -13.04
C LYS A 186 -12.92 -2.82 -12.66
N GLN A 187 -11.70 -3.35 -12.65
CA GLN A 187 -10.49 -2.57 -12.37
C GLN A 187 -10.27 -1.47 -13.42
N ILE A 188 -10.42 -1.79 -14.70
CA ILE A 188 -10.34 -0.78 -15.78
C ILE A 188 -11.42 0.28 -15.57
N GLY A 189 -12.67 -0.11 -15.29
CA GLY A 189 -13.77 0.81 -15.03
C GLY A 189 -13.51 1.78 -13.88
N ILE A 190 -12.97 1.28 -12.76
CA ILE A 190 -12.60 2.10 -11.60
C ILE A 190 -11.49 3.10 -11.92
N LEU A 191 -10.58 2.76 -12.84
CA LEU A 191 -9.46 3.60 -13.23
C LEU A 191 -9.79 4.58 -14.36
N ILE A 192 -10.98 4.54 -14.97
CA ILE A 192 -11.36 5.46 -16.04
C ILE A 192 -11.18 6.94 -15.63
N PRO A 193 -11.67 7.42 -14.47
CA PRO A 193 -11.49 8.81 -14.08
C PRO A 193 -10.00 9.18 -13.93
N PHE A 194 -9.19 8.31 -13.37
CA PHE A 194 -7.75 8.48 -13.27
C PHE A 194 -7.10 8.64 -14.66
N PHE A 195 -7.41 7.75 -15.61
CA PHE A 195 -6.86 7.83 -16.96
C PHE A 195 -7.32 9.09 -17.70
N LEU A 196 -8.55 9.51 -17.52
CA LEU A 196 -9.05 10.77 -18.12
C LEU A 196 -8.30 11.97 -17.55
N MET A 197 -8.11 12.05 -16.23
CA MET A 197 -7.30 13.10 -15.60
C MET A 197 -5.86 13.06 -16.09
N PHE A 198 -5.24 11.89 -16.15
CA PHE A 198 -3.87 11.72 -16.63
C PHE A 198 -3.70 12.17 -18.08
N LEU A 199 -4.59 11.77 -18.98
CA LEU A 199 -4.55 12.16 -20.40
C LEU A 199 -4.71 13.68 -20.56
N PHE A 200 -5.65 14.28 -19.81
CA PHE A 200 -5.87 15.73 -19.84
C PHE A 200 -4.65 16.50 -19.35
N LEU A 201 -4.02 16.05 -18.27
CA LEU A 201 -2.80 16.67 -17.73
C LEU A 201 -1.62 16.46 -18.68
N ASN A 202 -1.40 15.24 -19.17
CA ASN A 202 -0.27 14.92 -20.04
C ASN A 202 -0.32 15.65 -21.38
N SER A 203 -1.51 15.93 -21.92
CA SER A 203 -1.67 16.67 -23.16
C SER A 203 -1.14 18.10 -23.10
N LYS A 204 -1.07 18.70 -21.89
CA LYS A 204 -0.61 20.08 -21.64
C LYS A 204 0.81 20.17 -21.06
N LEU A 205 1.33 19.08 -20.54
CA LEU A 205 2.62 19.03 -19.89
C LEU A 205 3.66 18.38 -20.80
N LYS A 206 4.57 19.17 -21.34
CA LYS A 206 5.78 18.67 -22.01
C LYS A 206 6.78 18.24 -20.93
N THR A 207 6.56 17.08 -20.32
CA THR A 207 7.47 16.53 -19.31
C THR A 207 8.60 15.77 -19.98
N LYS A 208 9.83 16.17 -19.72
CA LYS A 208 11.00 15.33 -19.95
C LYS A 208 11.18 14.45 -18.71
N PHE A 209 10.87 13.16 -18.85
CA PHE A 209 11.17 12.19 -17.79
C PHE A 209 12.69 11.94 -17.78
N ASN A 210 13.35 12.35 -16.72
CA ASN A 210 14.75 12.02 -16.50
C ASN A 210 14.82 10.86 -15.51
N PHE A 211 14.65 9.65 -16.01
CA PHE A 211 14.80 8.44 -15.23
C PHE A 211 16.28 8.10 -15.11
N SER A 212 16.83 8.17 -13.89
CA SER A 212 18.06 7.42 -13.60
C SER A 212 17.74 5.92 -13.59
N ASP A 213 18.74 5.09 -13.93
CA ASP A 213 18.59 3.62 -13.96
C ASP A 213 18.01 3.04 -12.67
N ASN A 214 18.35 3.63 -11.52
CA ASN A 214 17.82 3.21 -10.22
C ASN A 214 16.35 3.56 -10.02
N LYS A 215 15.88 4.71 -10.51
CA LYS A 215 14.46 5.11 -10.44
C LYS A 215 13.61 4.21 -11.34
N LEU A 216 14.09 3.94 -12.55
CA LEU A 216 13.41 3.05 -13.50
C LEU A 216 13.31 1.60 -13.00
N LEU A 217 14.35 1.13 -12.28
CA LEU A 217 14.34 -0.22 -11.72
C LEU A 217 13.40 -0.39 -10.53
N PHE A 218 13.16 0.67 -9.79
CA PHE A 218 12.23 0.65 -8.65
C PHE A 218 10.77 0.71 -9.09
N LEU A 219 10.45 1.45 -10.16
CA LEU A 219 9.11 1.59 -10.75
C LEU A 219 8.72 0.39 -11.61
#